data_3bdfd9ebb74b29f0d0c3458173900113
#
_entry.id   3bdfd9ebb74b29f0d0c3458173900113
#
_cell.length_a   1.000
_cell.length_b   1.000
_cell.length_c   1.000
_cell.angle_alpha   90.00
_cell.angle_beta   90.00
_cell.angle_gamma   90.00
#
_symmetry.space_group_name_H-M   'P 1'
#
loop_
_entity.id
_entity.type
_entity.pdbx_description
1 polymer ?
#
loop_
_entity_poly.entity_id
_entity_poly.type
_entity_poly.pdbx_seq_one_letter_code
_entity_poly.pdbx_strand_id
1 'polypeptide(L)'
;MDANLNTIQLGDCVQAMNALAEGSVDLAFADPPFNIGYEYDVYDDKLEKQQYLEWSEQWIKAVSRVLKPDGTFWLAIGDEYAAELKLISQEIGFHCRSWVIWYYTFGVNCSHKFTRSHAHLFHFVKDPENFTFLSDNLDNRVPSARELVYNDKRANPNGRLPDDTWIIRPADIVAELVSDDDG
;
A
#
# COMPACT_ATOMS: atom_id res chain seq x y z
N MET A 1 -21.82 -18.79 -8.36
CA MET A 1 -20.87 -18.73 -7.24
C MET A 1 -19.54 -18.37 -7.85
N ASP A 2 -18.97 -17.23 -7.47
CA ASP A 2 -17.70 -16.80 -8.03
C ASP A 2 -16.60 -17.78 -7.59
N ALA A 3 -16.09 -18.54 -8.56
CA ALA A 3 -15.09 -19.59 -8.34
C ALA A 3 -13.73 -19.04 -7.81
N ASN A 4 -13.60 -17.73 -7.67
CA ASN A 4 -12.37 -17.02 -7.31
C ASN A 4 -12.37 -16.41 -5.89
N LEU A 5 -13.42 -16.61 -5.10
CA LEU A 5 -13.46 -16.09 -3.74
C LEU A 5 -12.59 -16.95 -2.80
N ASN A 6 -11.78 -16.29 -1.97
CA ASN A 6 -10.89 -16.92 -0.99
C ASN A 6 -9.90 -17.93 -1.61
N THR A 7 -9.34 -17.59 -2.76
CA THR A 7 -8.36 -18.45 -3.47
C THR A 7 -7.03 -17.72 -3.64
N ILE A 8 -5.95 -18.51 -3.68
CA ILE A 8 -4.63 -18.05 -4.10
C ILE A 8 -4.40 -18.56 -5.52
N GLN A 9 -4.03 -17.68 -6.43
CA GLN A 9 -3.75 -18.01 -7.82
C GLN A 9 -2.27 -17.79 -8.12
N LEU A 10 -1.60 -18.80 -8.64
CA LEU A 10 -0.23 -18.70 -9.15
C LEU A 10 -0.28 -18.39 -10.64
N GLY A 11 0.44 -17.35 -11.08
CA GLY A 11 0.53 -16.99 -12.49
C GLY A 11 0.83 -15.52 -12.72
N ASP A 12 0.74 -15.11 -13.98
CA ASP A 12 0.86 -13.71 -14.38
C ASP A 12 -0.33 -12.88 -13.89
N CYS A 13 -0.05 -11.84 -13.10
CA CYS A 13 -1.09 -11.03 -12.47
C CYS A 13 -1.91 -10.23 -13.49
N VAL A 14 -1.33 -9.81 -14.62
CA VAL A 14 -2.05 -9.06 -15.67
C VAL A 14 -3.07 -9.97 -16.33
N GLN A 15 -2.67 -11.20 -16.67
CA GLN A 15 -3.58 -12.19 -17.25
C GLN A 15 -4.70 -12.57 -16.27
N ALA A 16 -4.35 -12.81 -15.00
CA ALA A 16 -5.32 -13.16 -13.96
C ALA A 16 -6.34 -12.03 -13.76
N MET A 17 -5.88 -10.79 -13.62
CA MET A 17 -6.78 -9.64 -13.50
C MET A 17 -7.63 -9.43 -14.75
N ASN A 18 -7.07 -9.62 -15.95
CA ASN A 18 -7.83 -9.47 -17.19
C ASN A 18 -8.96 -10.51 -17.37
N ALA A 19 -8.90 -11.62 -16.65
CA ALA A 19 -9.98 -12.60 -16.61
C ALA A 19 -11.13 -12.21 -15.63
N LEU A 20 -10.92 -11.24 -14.75
CA LEU A 20 -11.96 -10.72 -13.86
C LEU A 20 -12.87 -9.74 -14.61
N ALA A 21 -14.10 -9.60 -14.12
CA ALA A 21 -15.02 -8.58 -14.64
C ALA A 21 -14.50 -7.18 -14.32
N GLU A 22 -14.76 -6.24 -15.22
CA GLU A 22 -14.47 -4.83 -14.99
C GLU A 22 -15.26 -4.30 -13.79
N GLY A 23 -14.64 -3.47 -12.95
CA GLY A 23 -15.29 -2.86 -11.80
C GLY A 23 -15.83 -3.86 -10.77
N SER A 24 -15.16 -5.02 -10.60
CA SER A 24 -15.63 -6.08 -9.69
C SER A 24 -14.87 -6.12 -8.35
N VAL A 25 -13.77 -5.38 -8.22
CA VAL A 25 -12.87 -5.41 -7.06
C VAL A 25 -13.04 -4.14 -6.23
N ASP A 26 -13.25 -4.29 -4.91
CA ASP A 26 -13.39 -3.17 -3.98
C ASP A 26 -12.04 -2.58 -3.58
N LEU A 27 -11.05 -3.45 -3.37
CA LEU A 27 -9.71 -3.09 -2.92
C LEU A 27 -8.65 -3.93 -3.63
N ALA A 28 -7.62 -3.28 -4.14
CA ALA A 28 -6.40 -3.90 -4.62
C ALA A 28 -5.22 -3.48 -3.74
N PHE A 29 -4.39 -4.43 -3.35
CA PHE A 29 -3.09 -4.17 -2.73
C PHE A 29 -2.01 -4.81 -3.60
N ALA A 30 -1.04 -4.02 -4.02
CA ALA A 30 0.11 -4.50 -4.79
C ALA A 30 1.42 -4.28 -4.02
N ASP A 31 2.21 -5.34 -3.95
CA ASP A 31 3.59 -5.34 -3.45
C ASP A 31 4.46 -6.00 -4.54
N PRO A 32 4.74 -5.26 -5.64
CA PRO A 32 5.52 -5.80 -6.74
C PRO A 32 6.99 -5.96 -6.38
N PRO A 33 7.77 -6.76 -7.12
CA PRO A 33 9.23 -6.74 -7.03
C PRO A 33 9.77 -5.31 -7.20
N PHE A 34 10.75 -4.92 -6.37
CA PHE A 34 11.22 -3.52 -6.30
C PHE A 34 12.30 -3.19 -7.34
N ASN A 35 12.70 -4.17 -8.14
CA ASN A 35 13.76 -4.07 -9.15
C ASN A 35 15.12 -3.60 -8.57
N ILE A 36 15.46 -4.14 -7.39
CA ILE A 36 16.69 -3.82 -6.63
C ILE A 36 17.73 -4.94 -6.69
N GLY A 37 17.46 -5.99 -7.47
CA GLY A 37 18.33 -7.14 -7.66
C GLY A 37 18.22 -8.20 -6.58
N TYR A 38 17.03 -8.34 -5.98
CA TYR A 38 16.75 -9.46 -5.10
C TYR A 38 16.68 -10.77 -5.90
N GLU A 39 17.26 -11.85 -5.37
CA GLU A 39 17.24 -13.15 -6.02
C GLU A 39 15.93 -13.87 -5.76
N TYR A 40 15.07 -13.92 -6.78
CA TYR A 40 13.85 -14.74 -6.79
C TYR A 40 14.07 -16.00 -7.61
N ASP A 41 13.32 -17.07 -7.33
CA ASP A 41 13.45 -18.35 -8.03
C ASP A 41 13.11 -18.28 -9.52
N VAL A 42 12.16 -17.42 -9.90
CA VAL A 42 11.57 -17.38 -11.26
C VAL A 42 11.45 -15.98 -11.87
N TYR A 43 11.94 -14.96 -11.18
CA TYR A 43 11.82 -13.57 -11.61
C TYR A 43 13.19 -12.87 -11.56
N ASP A 44 13.54 -12.17 -12.64
CA ASP A 44 14.75 -11.34 -12.68
C ASP A 44 14.43 -9.93 -12.16
N ASP A 45 14.86 -9.64 -10.93
CA ASP A 45 14.67 -8.35 -10.26
C ASP A 45 15.73 -7.29 -10.68
N LYS A 46 16.27 -7.42 -11.89
CA LYS A 46 17.24 -6.48 -12.50
C LYS A 46 16.84 -6.10 -13.92
N LEU A 47 15.55 -5.87 -14.12
CA LEU A 47 15.08 -5.37 -15.41
C LEU A 47 15.68 -3.98 -15.68
N GLU A 48 15.93 -3.70 -16.95
CA GLU A 48 16.23 -2.33 -17.39
C GLU A 48 15.08 -1.39 -16.95
N LYS A 49 15.45 -0.16 -16.54
CA LYS A 49 14.48 0.81 -15.98
C LYS A 49 13.24 0.95 -16.85
N GLN A 50 13.42 1.13 -18.15
CA GLN A 50 12.31 1.32 -19.07
C GLN A 50 11.39 0.10 -19.12
N GLN A 51 11.95 -1.10 -19.16
CA GLN A 51 11.19 -2.36 -19.17
C GLN A 51 10.39 -2.55 -17.89
N TYR A 52 10.98 -2.22 -16.73
CA TYR A 52 10.30 -2.27 -15.45
C TYR A 52 9.12 -1.30 -15.39
N LEU A 53 9.27 -0.09 -15.89
CA LEU A 53 8.21 0.92 -15.92
C LEU A 53 7.08 0.52 -16.89
N GLU A 54 7.40 -0.01 -18.08
CA GLU A 54 6.43 -0.50 -19.05
C GLU A 54 5.63 -1.71 -18.50
N TRP A 55 6.31 -2.63 -17.83
CA TRP A 55 5.65 -3.73 -17.13
C TRP A 55 4.76 -3.22 -16.00
N SER A 56 5.25 -2.25 -15.22
CA SER A 56 4.48 -1.65 -14.13
C SER A 56 3.23 -0.95 -14.63
N GLU A 57 3.31 -0.23 -15.74
CA GLU A 57 2.16 0.39 -16.37
C GLU A 57 1.08 -0.63 -16.75
N GLN A 58 1.49 -1.80 -17.26
CA GLN A 58 0.55 -2.84 -17.67
C GLN A 58 -0.28 -3.39 -16.50
N TRP A 59 0.37 -3.75 -15.39
CA TRP A 59 -0.36 -4.29 -14.26
C TRP A 59 -1.16 -3.20 -13.50
N ILE A 60 -0.68 -1.94 -13.44
CA ILE A 60 -1.45 -0.83 -12.87
C ILE A 60 -2.71 -0.55 -13.70
N LYS A 61 -2.62 -0.60 -15.03
CA LYS A 61 -3.80 -0.52 -15.91
C LYS A 61 -4.79 -1.66 -15.66
N ALA A 62 -4.30 -2.88 -15.45
CA ALA A 62 -5.17 -4.01 -15.13
C ALA A 62 -5.86 -3.83 -13.77
N VAL A 63 -5.16 -3.32 -12.74
CA VAL A 63 -5.76 -2.92 -11.46
C VAL A 63 -6.84 -1.87 -11.69
N SER A 64 -6.54 -0.82 -12.45
CA SER A 64 -7.52 0.24 -12.75
C SER A 64 -8.79 -0.31 -13.40
N ARG A 65 -8.66 -1.26 -14.32
CA ARG A 65 -9.80 -1.86 -14.99
C ARG A 65 -10.70 -2.65 -14.04
N VAL A 66 -10.12 -3.48 -13.19
CA VAL A 66 -10.91 -4.37 -12.30
C VAL A 66 -11.47 -3.66 -11.08
N LEU A 67 -10.86 -2.55 -10.67
CA LEU A 67 -11.28 -1.80 -9.49
C LEU A 67 -12.61 -1.08 -9.73
N LYS A 68 -13.52 -1.14 -8.76
CA LYS A 68 -14.78 -0.37 -8.75
C LYS A 68 -14.50 1.13 -8.84
N PRO A 69 -15.47 1.94 -9.31
CA PRO A 69 -15.33 3.40 -9.34
C PRO A 69 -14.98 4.03 -7.98
N ASP A 70 -15.55 3.51 -6.90
CA ASP A 70 -15.34 3.92 -5.51
C ASP A 70 -14.29 3.07 -4.78
N GLY A 71 -13.63 2.15 -5.50
CA GLY A 71 -12.63 1.24 -4.96
C GLY A 71 -11.29 1.90 -4.66
N THR A 72 -10.48 1.21 -3.86
CA THR A 72 -9.19 1.69 -3.37
C THR A 72 -8.04 0.83 -3.88
N PHE A 73 -6.97 1.48 -4.30
CA PHE A 73 -5.71 0.83 -4.68
C PHE A 73 -4.59 1.25 -3.74
N TRP A 74 -3.96 0.27 -3.08
CA TRP A 74 -2.74 0.45 -2.30
C TRP A 74 -1.54 -0.13 -3.03
N LEU A 75 -0.45 0.63 -3.08
CA LEU A 75 0.81 0.23 -3.71
C LEU A 75 1.94 0.36 -2.69
N ALA A 76 2.60 -0.76 -2.37
CA ALA A 76 3.85 -0.80 -1.61
C ALA A 76 5.03 -0.79 -2.57
N ILE A 77 6.06 0.04 -2.32
CA ILE A 77 7.25 0.12 -3.17
C ILE A 77 8.46 0.71 -2.42
N GLY A 78 9.67 0.37 -2.85
CA GLY A 78 10.90 1.01 -2.40
C GLY A 78 11.12 2.40 -3.00
N ASP A 79 12.09 3.12 -2.46
CA ASP A 79 12.43 4.50 -2.85
C ASP A 79 12.96 4.63 -4.29
N GLU A 80 13.51 3.55 -4.88
CA GLU A 80 14.06 3.57 -6.24
C GLU A 80 13.03 3.94 -7.31
N TYR A 81 11.78 3.49 -7.16
CA TYR A 81 10.73 3.67 -8.16
C TYR A 81 9.45 4.32 -7.62
N ALA A 82 9.47 4.78 -6.37
CA ALA A 82 8.30 5.38 -5.74
C ALA A 82 7.73 6.57 -6.53
N ALA A 83 8.60 7.44 -7.02
CA ALA A 83 8.20 8.61 -7.78
C ALA A 83 7.61 8.24 -9.15
N GLU A 84 8.29 7.35 -9.87
CA GLU A 84 7.88 6.90 -11.19
C GLU A 84 6.54 6.16 -11.16
N LEU A 85 6.37 5.21 -10.25
CA LEU A 85 5.12 4.45 -10.14
C LEU A 85 3.95 5.32 -9.69
N LYS A 86 4.22 6.34 -8.83
CA LYS A 86 3.21 7.32 -8.48
C LYS A 86 2.76 8.11 -9.72
N LEU A 87 3.69 8.58 -10.56
CA LEU A 87 3.36 9.33 -11.77
C LEU A 87 2.59 8.46 -12.76
N ILE A 88 3.05 7.23 -13.03
CA ILE A 88 2.35 6.26 -13.89
C ILE A 88 0.92 6.04 -13.41
N SER A 89 0.74 5.82 -12.10
CA SER A 89 -0.61 5.63 -11.53
C SER A 89 -1.50 6.85 -11.77
N GLN A 90 -0.97 8.06 -11.63
CA GLN A 90 -1.71 9.30 -11.87
C GLN A 90 -2.03 9.50 -13.38
N GLU A 91 -1.13 9.17 -14.28
CA GLU A 91 -1.35 9.21 -15.73
C GLU A 91 -2.42 8.22 -16.18
N ILE A 92 -2.54 7.06 -15.51
CA ILE A 92 -3.61 6.07 -15.72
C ILE A 92 -4.98 6.59 -15.23
N GLY A 93 -5.00 7.59 -14.35
CA GLY A 93 -6.22 8.21 -13.85
C GLY A 93 -6.46 8.02 -12.36
N PHE A 94 -5.50 7.48 -11.60
CA PHE A 94 -5.60 7.42 -10.15
C PHE A 94 -5.29 8.77 -9.50
N HIS A 95 -5.95 9.04 -8.37
CA HIS A 95 -5.68 10.18 -7.49
C HIS A 95 -5.00 9.67 -6.21
N CYS A 96 -3.78 10.16 -5.93
CA CYS A 96 -3.07 9.84 -4.70
C CYS A 96 -3.69 10.60 -3.52
N ARG A 97 -4.33 9.89 -2.60
CA ARG A 97 -4.94 10.47 -1.38
C ARG A 97 -3.93 10.61 -0.25
N SER A 98 -3.04 9.63 -0.12
CA SER A 98 -1.99 9.64 0.89
C SER A 98 -0.73 8.99 0.37
N TRP A 99 0.40 9.54 0.77
CA TRP A 99 1.70 8.93 0.63
C TRP A 99 2.19 8.58 2.02
N VAL A 100 2.00 7.33 2.41
CA VAL A 100 2.33 6.83 3.74
C VAL A 100 3.76 6.30 3.76
N ILE A 101 4.49 6.63 4.81
CA ILE A 101 5.81 6.07 5.12
C ILE A 101 5.63 4.93 6.11
N TRP A 102 5.86 3.71 5.66
CA TRP A 102 5.94 2.57 6.57
C TRP A 102 7.37 2.46 7.08
N TYR A 103 7.59 2.96 8.31
CA TYR A 103 8.87 2.89 8.98
C TYR A 103 9.03 1.55 9.70
N TYR A 104 10.13 0.86 9.42
CA TYR A 104 10.55 -0.36 10.09
C TYR A 104 12.03 -0.22 10.48
N THR A 105 12.45 -0.89 11.57
CA THR A 105 13.84 -0.78 12.10
C THR A 105 14.81 -1.73 11.40
N PHE A 106 14.39 -2.45 10.38
CA PHE A 106 15.21 -3.40 9.66
C PHE A 106 15.80 -2.73 8.41
N GLY A 107 17.12 -2.64 8.35
CA GLY A 107 17.81 -2.07 7.19
C GLY A 107 19.24 -2.60 7.10
N VAL A 108 19.74 -2.68 5.87
CA VAL A 108 21.15 -3.06 5.62
C VAL A 108 22.05 -1.90 6.01
N ASN A 109 23.06 -2.16 6.85
CA ASN A 109 24.02 -1.14 7.24
C ASN A 109 24.78 -0.62 5.99
N CYS A 110 24.82 0.68 5.85
CA CYS A 110 25.47 1.36 4.72
C CYS A 110 26.62 2.24 5.21
N SER A 111 27.74 2.25 4.46
CA SER A 111 28.92 3.07 4.78
C SER A 111 28.97 4.40 4.00
N HIS A 112 28.18 4.55 2.92
CA HIS A 112 28.25 5.68 2.00
C HIS A 112 26.92 6.41 1.77
N LYS A 113 25.84 5.97 2.41
CA LYS A 113 24.52 6.61 2.39
C LYS A 113 23.80 6.35 3.70
N PHE A 114 22.71 7.07 3.94
CA PHE A 114 21.82 6.75 5.06
C PHE A 114 21.19 5.38 4.84
N THR A 115 21.04 4.62 5.93
CA THR A 115 20.42 3.29 5.92
C THR A 115 18.92 3.43 5.62
N ARG A 116 18.45 2.66 4.64
CA ARG A 116 17.01 2.58 4.35
C ARG A 116 16.30 1.86 5.50
N SER A 117 15.20 2.43 5.97
CA SER A 117 14.42 1.91 7.10
C SER A 117 12.91 2.06 6.89
N HIS A 118 12.48 2.30 5.64
CA HIS A 118 11.07 2.48 5.33
C HIS A 118 10.75 1.99 3.92
N ALA A 119 9.47 1.74 3.70
CA ALA A 119 8.86 1.58 2.39
C ALA A 119 7.79 2.67 2.19
N HIS A 120 7.41 2.88 0.94
CA HIS A 120 6.36 3.81 0.54
C HIS A 120 5.07 3.05 0.30
N LEU A 121 3.97 3.50 0.89
CA LEU A 121 2.63 3.00 0.63
C LEU A 121 1.81 4.13 0.03
N PHE A 122 1.36 3.95 -1.20
CA PHE A 122 0.47 4.91 -1.84
C PHE A 122 -0.97 4.46 -1.70
N HIS A 123 -1.81 5.34 -1.19
CA HIS A 123 -3.26 5.20 -1.20
C HIS A 123 -3.83 5.94 -2.40
N PHE A 124 -4.32 5.19 -3.36
CA PHE A 124 -4.92 5.69 -4.58
C PHE A 124 -6.41 5.41 -4.63
N VAL A 125 -7.15 6.31 -5.27
CA VAL A 125 -8.57 6.18 -5.61
C VAL A 125 -8.80 6.59 -7.06
N LYS A 126 -9.89 6.14 -7.67
CA LYS A 126 -10.28 6.57 -9.02
C LYS A 126 -10.97 7.93 -9.01
N ASP A 127 -11.92 8.10 -8.09
CA ASP A 127 -12.67 9.33 -7.91
C ASP A 127 -12.33 9.96 -6.55
N PRO A 128 -11.70 11.14 -6.51
CA PRO A 128 -11.33 11.79 -5.25
C PRO A 128 -12.53 12.32 -4.46
N GLU A 129 -13.70 12.45 -5.09
CA GLU A 129 -14.91 12.95 -4.45
C GLU A 129 -15.86 11.83 -4.01
N ASN A 130 -15.68 10.61 -4.59
CA ASN A 130 -16.55 9.47 -4.31
C ASN A 130 -15.73 8.18 -4.20
N PHE A 131 -15.22 7.89 -3.01
CA PHE A 131 -14.48 6.67 -2.68
C PHE A 131 -14.85 6.15 -1.31
N THR A 132 -14.70 4.84 -1.11
CA THR A 132 -15.00 4.20 0.18
C THR A 132 -13.87 4.49 1.18
N PHE A 133 -14.18 5.26 2.23
CA PHE A 133 -13.29 5.51 3.36
C PHE A 133 -14.08 5.62 4.66
N LEU A 134 -14.02 4.57 5.48
CA LEU A 134 -14.82 4.43 6.70
C LEU A 134 -14.09 5.01 7.91
N SER A 135 -13.93 6.32 7.96
CA SER A 135 -13.15 7.02 8.99
C SER A 135 -13.65 6.76 10.42
N ASP A 136 -14.93 6.52 10.60
CA ASP A 136 -15.53 6.31 11.93
C ASP A 136 -15.31 4.90 12.49
N ASN A 137 -14.96 3.95 11.61
CA ASN A 137 -14.71 2.55 11.97
C ASN A 137 -13.23 2.25 12.23
N LEU A 138 -12.37 3.27 12.28
CA LEU A 138 -10.94 3.08 12.55
C LEU A 138 -10.70 2.94 14.06
N ASP A 139 -10.38 1.74 14.51
CA ASP A 139 -10.06 1.43 15.91
C ASP A 139 -8.73 2.04 16.37
N ASN A 140 -7.86 2.36 15.43
CA ASN A 140 -6.53 2.90 15.68
C ASN A 140 -6.45 4.45 15.65
N ARG A 141 -7.54 5.14 16.00
CA ARG A 141 -7.50 6.60 16.19
C ARG A 141 -6.54 6.98 17.29
N VAL A 142 -5.85 8.09 17.11
CA VAL A 142 -4.84 8.58 18.06
C VAL A 142 -5.31 9.87 18.74
N PRO A 143 -4.97 10.11 20.01
CA PRO A 143 -5.27 11.36 20.69
C PRO A 143 -4.66 12.55 19.92
N SER A 144 -5.39 13.65 19.82
CA SER A 144 -4.88 14.85 19.16
C SER A 144 -3.96 15.64 20.11
N ALA A 145 -3.00 16.37 19.55
CA ALA A 145 -2.19 17.30 20.34
C ALA A 145 -3.02 18.38 21.05
N ARG A 146 -4.18 18.77 20.46
CA ARG A 146 -5.12 19.68 21.10
C ARG A 146 -5.72 19.12 22.37
N GLU A 147 -5.98 17.83 22.39
CA GLU A 147 -6.48 17.12 23.56
C GLU A 147 -5.36 16.96 24.62
N LEU A 148 -4.23 16.41 24.22
CA LEU A 148 -3.14 16.04 25.14
C LEU A 148 -2.40 17.25 25.74
N VAL A 149 -2.21 18.32 24.95
CA VAL A 149 -1.38 19.46 25.35
C VAL A 149 -2.23 20.65 25.83
N TYR A 150 -3.35 20.90 25.17
CA TYR A 150 -4.14 22.12 25.39
C TYR A 150 -5.48 21.86 26.09
N ASN A 151 -5.86 20.60 26.33
CA ASN A 151 -7.16 20.22 26.89
C ASN A 151 -8.33 20.96 26.19
N ASP A 152 -8.20 21.12 24.87
CA ASP A 152 -9.15 21.88 24.05
C ASP A 152 -10.44 21.09 23.86
N LYS A 153 -11.55 21.59 24.41
CA LYS A 153 -12.87 20.94 24.31
C LYS A 153 -13.41 20.78 22.89
N ARG A 154 -12.78 21.41 21.89
CA ARG A 154 -13.10 21.26 20.46
C ARG A 154 -12.38 20.06 19.82
N ALA A 155 -11.51 19.38 20.55
CA ALA A 155 -10.90 18.14 20.10
C ALA A 155 -11.98 17.08 19.88
N ASN A 156 -11.81 16.26 18.83
CA ASN A 156 -12.71 15.13 18.61
C ASN A 156 -12.51 14.13 19.76
N PRO A 157 -13.56 13.79 20.53
CA PRO A 157 -13.44 12.84 21.64
C PRO A 157 -13.01 11.44 21.21
N ASN A 158 -13.22 11.08 19.94
CA ASN A 158 -12.77 9.81 19.37
C ASN A 158 -11.32 9.88 18.83
N GLY A 159 -10.61 10.97 19.09
CA GLY A 159 -9.28 11.19 18.54
C GLY A 159 -9.26 11.60 17.06
N ARG A 160 -8.10 11.68 16.47
CA ARG A 160 -7.86 11.98 15.05
C ARG A 160 -7.45 10.74 14.29
N LEU A 161 -7.52 10.79 12.98
CA LEU A 161 -6.95 9.75 12.10
C LEU A 161 -5.45 9.59 12.38
N PRO A 162 -4.90 8.38 12.21
CA PRO A 162 -3.46 8.15 12.30
C PRO A 162 -2.67 9.04 11.32
N ASP A 163 -1.41 9.27 11.63
CA ASP A 163 -0.49 9.97 10.74
C ASP A 163 -0.17 9.12 9.51
N ASP A 164 0.41 9.75 8.50
CA ASP A 164 0.94 9.10 7.29
C ASP A 164 2.35 8.53 7.49
N THR A 165 2.81 8.42 8.73
CA THR A 165 4.04 7.71 9.11
C THR A 165 3.67 6.59 10.06
N TRP A 166 3.69 5.36 9.56
CA TRP A 166 3.35 4.16 10.31
C TRP A 166 4.61 3.49 10.84
N ILE A 167 4.67 3.32 12.15
CA ILE A 167 5.77 2.63 12.82
C ILE A 167 5.27 1.23 13.15
N ILE A 168 5.60 0.27 12.28
CA ILE A 168 5.24 -1.15 12.45
C ILE A 168 6.54 -1.95 12.42
N ARG A 169 6.96 -2.43 13.56
CA ARG A 169 8.21 -3.18 13.73
C ARG A 169 7.93 -4.68 13.70
N PRO A 170 8.85 -5.52 13.20
CA PRO A 170 8.68 -6.98 13.27
C PRO A 170 8.41 -7.50 14.69
N ALA A 171 9.03 -6.88 15.70
CA ALA A 171 8.83 -7.25 17.11
C ALA A 171 7.40 -6.95 17.62
N ASP A 172 6.76 -5.91 17.09
CA ASP A 172 5.40 -5.53 17.48
C ASP A 172 4.39 -6.57 16.98
N ILE A 173 4.58 -7.07 15.76
CA ILE A 173 3.74 -8.11 15.14
C ILE A 173 3.87 -9.44 15.92
N VAL A 174 5.09 -9.82 16.30
CA VAL A 174 5.32 -11.06 17.04
C VAL A 174 4.69 -10.99 18.44
N ALA A 175 4.71 -9.84 19.09
CA ALA A 175 4.10 -9.65 20.41
C ALA A 175 2.57 -9.81 20.36
N GLU A 176 1.90 -9.32 19.32
CA GLU A 176 0.46 -9.51 19.13
C GLU A 176 0.11 -10.97 18.90
N LEU A 177 0.85 -11.67 18.03
CA LEU A 177 0.62 -13.10 17.73
C LEU A 177 0.83 -14.02 18.94
N VAL A 178 1.71 -13.65 19.87
CA VAL A 178 1.97 -14.44 21.09
C VAL A 178 0.95 -14.15 22.20
N SER A 179 0.35 -12.96 22.22
CA SER A 179 -0.65 -12.59 23.23
C SER A 179 -2.02 -13.27 23.02
N ASP A 180 -2.33 -13.73 21.82
CA ASP A 180 -3.62 -14.38 21.49
C ASP A 180 -3.64 -15.88 21.82
N ASP A 181 -2.49 -16.49 22.17
CA ASP A 181 -2.38 -17.92 22.52
C ASP A 181 -2.57 -18.23 24.03
N ASP A 182 -2.74 -17.21 24.87
CA ASP A 182 -2.92 -17.34 26.33
C ASP A 182 -4.42 -17.22 26.76
N GLY A 183 -5.37 -17.56 25.89
CA GLY A 183 -6.82 -17.54 26.14
C GLY A 183 -7.47 -18.91 26.22
#